data_7d44ac786074193043a00f26145d8647
#
_entry.id   7d44ac786074193043a00f26145d8647
#
_cell.length_a   1.000
_cell.length_b   1.000
_cell.length_c   1.000
_cell.angle_alpha   90.00
_cell.angle_beta   90.00
_cell.angle_gamma   90.00
#
_symmetry.space_group_name_H-M   'P 1'
#
loop_
_entity.id
_entity.type
_entity.pdbx_description
1 polymer ?
#
loop_
_entity_poly.entity_id
_entity_poly.type
_entity_poly.pdbx_seq_one_letter_code
_entity_poly.pdbx_strand_id
1 'polypeptide(L)'
;MFINPVHCLPTSLCACALLPATIASLHAETAYSTPCGYIQTTLYAKATGYLGLGVHPEALVQHTLEEGNITISGNKVTITDPDVNFNDLMNENSAYVLVLHFGNEVIALPLNRDGWKKPGASWTEHSIKVDDRLLSDLVSKGTPPDSYVLRKARTLDDILGEDNQFGLKSGSAMSADTVNIFNSATTKLAAYYSGNEWRRRGSTENIGNMPVFSHEPLTITRKAGSDVTAVVIGEVSLKNQKLVVPTFNSLLHTRLPLSQTLAEIALQLPDDAVINIPADDKNAMVKVVNNNGSWKRQDNGKDVSNIPFSGVFSIYYESSKTPSYITVSSKHQTNK
;
A
#
# COMPACT_ATOMS: atom_id res chain seq x y z
N MET A 1 -7.68 -50.22 7.28
CA MET A 1 -7.76 -51.54 6.63
C MET A 1 -9.04 -51.59 5.81
N PHE A 2 -8.94 -52.02 4.58
CA PHE A 2 -9.95 -52.07 3.50
C PHE A 2 -10.15 -50.82 2.65
N ILE A 3 -9.43 -50.89 1.55
CA ILE A 3 -9.57 -50.12 0.32
C ILE A 3 -10.60 -50.86 -0.54
N ASN A 4 -11.56 -50.11 -1.13
CA ASN A 4 -12.37 -50.64 -2.21
C ASN A 4 -12.27 -49.70 -3.43
N PRO A 5 -11.90 -50.23 -4.61
CA PRO A 5 -11.84 -49.46 -5.84
C PRO A 5 -13.21 -49.46 -6.55
N VAL A 6 -13.63 -48.30 -7.02
CA VAL A 6 -14.79 -48.19 -7.90
C VAL A 6 -14.33 -48.11 -9.34
N HIS A 7 -14.76 -49.08 -10.11
CA HIS A 7 -14.65 -49.16 -11.57
C HIS A 7 -15.52 -48.11 -12.24
N CYS A 8 -14.99 -47.41 -13.24
CA CYS A 8 -15.76 -46.73 -14.25
C CYS A 8 -15.23 -47.02 -15.64
N LEU A 9 -16.03 -47.64 -16.44
CA LEU A 9 -16.09 -47.58 -17.91
C LEU A 9 -17.58 -47.60 -18.28
N PRO A 10 -18.02 -46.93 -19.32
CA PRO A 10 -17.83 -47.44 -20.66
C PRO A 10 -17.50 -46.36 -21.73
N THR A 11 -16.72 -46.83 -22.68
CA THR A 11 -16.45 -46.31 -24.02
C THR A 11 -17.72 -46.05 -24.81
N SER A 12 -17.85 -44.85 -25.37
CA SER A 12 -18.77 -44.54 -26.46
C SER A 12 -17.96 -43.96 -27.61
N LEU A 13 -17.81 -44.72 -28.67
CA LEU A 13 -17.29 -44.25 -29.95
C LEU A 13 -18.31 -43.29 -30.57
N CYS A 14 -17.91 -42.06 -30.83
CA CYS A 14 -18.62 -41.18 -31.74
C CYS A 14 -17.76 -40.84 -32.94
N ALA A 15 -18.26 -41.14 -34.11
CA ALA A 15 -17.62 -40.90 -35.40
C ALA A 15 -17.45 -39.43 -35.64
N CYS A 16 -16.21 -38.95 -35.86
CA CYS A 16 -15.88 -37.61 -36.25
C CYS A 16 -16.07 -37.41 -37.77
N ALA A 17 -17.03 -36.62 -38.15
CA ALA A 17 -17.06 -35.99 -39.47
C ALA A 17 -15.94 -34.95 -39.58
N LEU A 18 -15.10 -35.12 -40.57
CA LEU A 18 -14.02 -34.17 -40.92
C LEU A 18 -14.65 -32.88 -41.53
N LEU A 19 -14.78 -31.84 -40.71
CA LEU A 19 -14.92 -30.47 -41.19
C LEU A 19 -13.51 -29.82 -41.20
N PRO A 20 -13.16 -29.03 -42.22
CA PRO A 20 -11.90 -28.27 -42.20
C PRO A 20 -11.98 -27.24 -41.09
N ALA A 21 -11.37 -27.53 -39.96
CA ALA A 21 -11.18 -26.57 -38.89
C ALA A 21 -10.16 -25.54 -39.36
N THR A 22 -10.60 -24.32 -39.65
CA THR A 22 -9.75 -23.15 -39.58
C THR A 22 -9.17 -23.14 -38.17
N ILE A 23 -7.89 -23.40 -38.08
CA ILE A 23 -7.14 -23.26 -36.82
C ILE A 23 -7.09 -21.76 -36.52
N ALA A 24 -8.10 -21.24 -35.85
CA ALA A 24 -7.94 -20.02 -35.10
C ALA A 24 -6.87 -20.31 -34.07
N SER A 25 -5.70 -19.69 -34.20
CA SER A 25 -4.66 -19.72 -33.19
C SER A 25 -5.26 -19.16 -31.90
N LEU A 26 -5.71 -20.04 -31.03
CA LEU A 26 -5.97 -19.69 -29.64
C LEU A 26 -4.62 -19.29 -29.06
N HIS A 27 -4.37 -18.00 -29.07
CA HIS A 27 -3.33 -17.46 -28.22
C HIS A 27 -3.82 -17.69 -26.79
N ALA A 28 -3.28 -18.71 -26.16
CA ALA A 28 -3.45 -18.86 -24.72
C ALA A 28 -2.78 -17.61 -24.10
N GLU A 29 -3.58 -16.65 -23.71
CA GLU A 29 -3.08 -15.57 -22.86
C GLU A 29 -2.48 -16.24 -21.62
N THR A 30 -1.23 -15.98 -21.36
CA THR A 30 -0.56 -16.48 -20.18
C THR A 30 -1.25 -15.80 -18.98
N ALA A 31 -2.09 -16.56 -18.27
CA ALA A 31 -2.74 -16.05 -17.07
C ALA A 31 -1.65 -15.82 -16.00
N TYR A 32 -1.25 -14.59 -15.81
CA TYR A 32 -0.39 -14.20 -14.69
C TYR A 32 -1.25 -14.03 -13.45
N SER A 33 -1.06 -14.88 -12.45
CA SER A 33 -1.64 -14.61 -11.14
C SER A 33 -0.86 -13.47 -10.48
N THR A 34 -1.57 -12.48 -9.96
CA THR A 34 -0.94 -11.43 -9.15
C THR A 34 -0.34 -12.05 -7.88
N PRO A 35 0.95 -11.82 -7.58
CA PRO A 35 1.55 -12.38 -6.38
C PRO A 35 0.81 -11.88 -5.14
N CYS A 36 0.37 -12.80 -4.29
CA CYS A 36 -0.21 -12.49 -3.00
C CYS A 36 0.80 -12.74 -1.88
N GLY A 37 0.74 -11.94 -0.85
CA GLY A 37 1.62 -12.04 0.30
C GLY A 37 0.93 -11.55 1.57
N TYR A 38 1.68 -11.56 2.66
CA TYR A 38 1.22 -11.03 3.94
C TYR A 38 2.32 -10.25 4.64
N ILE A 39 1.90 -9.31 5.48
CA ILE A 39 2.75 -8.62 6.43
C ILE A 39 2.34 -9.08 7.82
N GLN A 40 3.30 -9.57 8.60
CA GLN A 40 3.11 -9.96 9.98
C GLN A 40 3.89 -9.00 10.89
N THR A 41 3.22 -8.48 11.91
CA THR A 41 3.82 -7.55 12.89
C THR A 41 3.42 -7.95 14.30
N THR A 42 4.38 -8.03 15.20
CA THR A 42 4.11 -8.18 16.64
C THR A 42 3.89 -6.80 17.27
N LEU A 43 2.74 -6.62 17.86
CA LEU A 43 2.38 -5.44 18.64
C LEU A 43 2.60 -5.75 20.12
N TYR A 44 3.70 -5.26 20.65
CA TYR A 44 4.12 -5.56 22.03
C TYR A 44 3.21 -4.92 23.07
N ALA A 45 3.04 -5.62 24.20
CA ALA A 45 2.28 -5.16 25.34
C ALA A 45 2.83 -3.84 25.88
N LYS A 46 1.93 -2.92 26.21
CA LYS A 46 2.26 -1.60 26.82
C LYS A 46 3.28 -0.78 26.00
N ALA A 47 3.36 -1.02 24.69
CA ALA A 47 4.24 -0.33 23.77
C ALA A 47 3.47 0.31 22.62
N THR A 48 4.14 1.16 21.86
CA THR A 48 3.64 1.67 20.57
C THR A 48 4.27 0.84 19.49
N GLY A 49 3.44 0.22 18.64
CA GLY A 49 3.85 -0.53 17.48
C GLY A 49 3.44 0.15 16.18
N TYR A 50 3.99 -0.31 15.08
CA TYR A 50 3.72 0.19 13.75
C TYR A 50 3.27 -0.95 12.85
N LEU A 51 2.10 -0.81 12.24
CA LEU A 51 1.55 -1.77 11.29
C LEU A 51 1.70 -1.17 9.88
N GLY A 52 2.61 -1.74 9.10
CA GLY A 52 2.77 -1.42 7.70
C GLY A 52 1.66 -2.04 6.85
N LEU A 53 1.31 -1.38 5.76
CA LEU A 53 0.28 -1.82 4.81
C LEU A 53 0.87 -1.98 3.41
N GLY A 54 2.04 -2.61 3.31
CA GLY A 54 2.78 -2.78 2.04
C GLY A 54 2.15 -3.75 1.04
N VAL A 55 1.02 -4.37 1.39
CA VAL A 55 0.21 -5.20 0.50
C VAL A 55 -1.04 -4.46 0.06
N HIS A 56 -1.43 -4.65 -1.19
CA HIS A 56 -2.54 -3.94 -1.81
C HIS A 56 -3.85 -4.75 -1.73
N PRO A 57 -5.02 -4.11 -1.70
CA PRO A 57 -6.29 -4.77 -2.00
C PRO A 57 -6.34 -5.21 -3.46
N GLU A 58 -7.27 -6.09 -3.78
CA GLU A 58 -7.51 -6.54 -5.14
C GLU A 58 -7.75 -5.37 -6.11
N ALA A 59 -7.29 -5.53 -7.35
CA ALA A 59 -7.50 -4.54 -8.40
C ALA A 59 -8.96 -4.55 -8.86
N LEU A 60 -9.56 -3.37 -9.00
CA LEU A 60 -10.87 -3.20 -9.65
C LEU A 60 -10.71 -3.26 -11.17
N VAL A 61 -9.64 -2.65 -11.66
CA VAL A 61 -9.27 -2.66 -13.08
C VAL A 61 -7.77 -2.45 -13.20
N GLN A 62 -7.19 -3.07 -14.24
CA GLN A 62 -5.80 -2.88 -14.66
C GLN A 62 -5.76 -2.83 -16.18
N HIS A 63 -5.24 -1.72 -16.73
CA HIS A 63 -5.13 -1.52 -18.17
C HIS A 63 -3.80 -0.90 -18.57
N THR A 64 -3.38 -1.24 -19.78
CA THR A 64 -2.26 -0.57 -20.47
C THR A 64 -2.76 0.77 -21.01
N LEU A 65 -1.90 1.77 -20.98
CA LEU A 65 -2.19 3.10 -21.51
C LEU A 65 -1.56 3.26 -22.88
N GLU A 66 -2.36 3.68 -23.85
CA GLU A 66 -1.91 4.02 -25.18
C GLU A 66 -1.47 5.48 -25.26
N GLU A 67 -0.75 5.82 -26.32
CA GLU A 67 -0.37 7.21 -26.59
C GLU A 67 -1.63 8.09 -26.72
N GLY A 68 -1.66 9.19 -25.98
CA GLY A 68 -2.80 10.11 -25.95
C GLY A 68 -3.83 9.84 -24.84
N ASN A 69 -3.77 8.67 -24.17
CA ASN A 69 -4.66 8.37 -23.03
C ASN A 69 -4.37 9.21 -21.79
N ILE A 70 -3.25 9.94 -21.79
CA ILE A 70 -2.87 10.83 -20.72
C ILE A 70 -2.74 12.25 -21.23
N THR A 71 -3.45 13.16 -20.58
CA THR A 71 -3.35 14.60 -20.87
C THR A 71 -3.03 15.38 -19.60
N ILE A 72 -2.23 16.46 -19.77
CA ILE A 72 -1.83 17.35 -18.69
C ILE A 72 -2.34 18.75 -18.97
N SER A 73 -2.98 19.35 -17.98
CA SER A 73 -3.43 20.75 -18.03
C SER A 73 -3.17 21.41 -16.69
N GLY A 74 -2.10 22.20 -16.60
CA GLY A 74 -1.62 22.75 -15.33
C GLY A 74 -1.21 21.65 -14.35
N ASN A 75 -1.79 21.61 -13.17
CA ASN A 75 -1.54 20.57 -12.17
C ASN A 75 -2.44 19.35 -12.34
N LYS A 76 -3.28 19.30 -13.37
CA LYS A 76 -4.26 18.24 -13.57
C LYS A 76 -3.74 17.23 -14.56
N VAL A 77 -3.75 15.97 -14.16
CA VAL A 77 -3.49 14.82 -15.02
C VAL A 77 -4.81 14.10 -15.26
N THR A 78 -5.17 13.92 -16.52
CA THR A 78 -6.35 13.15 -16.91
C THR A 78 -5.92 11.87 -17.58
N ILE A 79 -6.42 10.75 -17.10
CA ILE A 79 -6.29 9.44 -17.72
C ILE A 79 -7.63 9.13 -18.38
N THR A 80 -7.61 8.84 -19.68
CA THR A 80 -8.77 8.46 -20.46
C THR A 80 -8.65 7.01 -20.89
N ASP A 81 -9.67 6.22 -20.67
CA ASP A 81 -9.70 4.81 -21.05
C ASP A 81 -11.11 4.50 -21.61
N PRO A 82 -11.24 4.39 -22.94
CA PRO A 82 -12.52 4.15 -23.58
C PRO A 82 -13.13 2.78 -23.29
N ASP A 83 -12.31 1.82 -22.85
CA ASP A 83 -12.72 0.46 -22.58
C ASP A 83 -13.23 0.26 -21.14
N VAL A 84 -13.08 1.29 -20.30
CA VAL A 84 -13.45 1.23 -18.88
C VAL A 84 -14.55 2.23 -18.57
N ASN A 85 -15.61 1.76 -17.91
CA ASN A 85 -16.61 2.63 -17.32
C ASN A 85 -16.32 2.86 -15.84
N PHE A 86 -15.70 3.98 -15.51
CA PHE A 86 -15.35 4.32 -14.13
C PHE A 86 -16.57 4.59 -13.24
N ASN A 87 -17.73 4.95 -13.80
CA ASN A 87 -18.95 5.12 -13.01
C ASN A 87 -19.46 3.80 -12.44
N ASP A 88 -19.15 2.67 -13.09
CA ASP A 88 -19.54 1.34 -12.60
C ASP A 88 -18.56 0.85 -11.50
N LEU A 89 -17.32 1.34 -11.51
CA LEU A 89 -16.25 0.92 -10.59
C LEU A 89 -16.12 1.82 -9.36
N MET A 90 -16.49 3.10 -9.48
CA MET A 90 -16.25 4.13 -8.47
C MET A 90 -17.54 4.76 -7.98
N ASN A 91 -17.55 5.12 -6.71
CA ASN A 91 -18.62 5.89 -6.10
C ASN A 91 -18.07 6.95 -5.13
N GLU A 92 -18.86 7.98 -4.88
CA GLU A 92 -18.45 9.14 -4.06
C GLU A 92 -18.23 8.82 -2.57
N ASN A 93 -18.76 7.68 -2.10
CA ASN A 93 -18.68 7.27 -0.69
C ASN A 93 -17.46 6.38 -0.39
N SER A 94 -16.65 6.07 -1.39
CA SER A 94 -15.47 5.23 -1.26
C SER A 94 -14.20 6.00 -1.63
N ALA A 95 -13.09 5.64 -1.00
CA ALA A 95 -11.78 6.10 -1.41
C ALA A 95 -11.10 5.05 -2.31
N TYR A 96 -10.22 5.53 -3.18
CA TYR A 96 -9.52 4.71 -4.16
C TYR A 96 -8.04 5.00 -4.16
N VAL A 97 -7.27 4.07 -4.71
CA VAL A 97 -5.85 4.22 -4.98
C VAL A 97 -5.63 3.99 -6.46
N LEU A 98 -5.08 4.99 -7.13
CA LEU A 98 -4.62 4.89 -8.50
C LEU A 98 -3.13 4.56 -8.48
N VAL A 99 -2.76 3.40 -9.00
CA VAL A 99 -1.37 2.98 -9.14
C VAL A 99 -0.95 3.18 -10.59
N LEU A 100 0.04 4.02 -10.84
CA LEU A 100 0.61 4.28 -12.15
C LEU A 100 1.94 3.56 -12.29
N HIS A 101 2.14 2.88 -13.40
CA HIS A 101 3.34 2.15 -13.73
C HIS A 101 4.18 2.95 -14.74
N PHE A 102 5.48 3.02 -14.48
CA PHE A 102 6.48 3.69 -15.31
C PHE A 102 7.64 2.71 -15.51
N GLY A 103 7.48 1.77 -16.44
CA GLY A 103 8.44 0.67 -16.61
C GLY A 103 8.56 -0.17 -15.32
N ASN A 104 9.73 -0.10 -14.68
CA ASN A 104 9.98 -0.85 -13.42
C ASN A 104 9.65 -0.07 -12.14
N GLU A 105 9.06 1.10 -12.26
CA GLU A 105 8.68 1.94 -11.12
C GLU A 105 7.16 2.06 -11.01
N VAL A 106 6.65 2.25 -9.80
CA VAL A 106 5.22 2.50 -9.55
C VAL A 106 5.03 3.64 -8.58
N ILE A 107 3.97 4.41 -8.82
CA ILE A 107 3.46 5.42 -7.91
C ILE A 107 2.04 5.04 -7.56
N ALA A 108 1.70 5.07 -6.29
CA ALA A 108 0.32 4.92 -5.86
C ALA A 108 -0.18 6.25 -5.26
N LEU A 109 -1.25 6.73 -5.83
CA LEU A 109 -1.89 8.00 -5.51
C LEU A 109 -3.22 7.74 -4.82
N PRO A 110 -3.42 8.24 -3.59
CA PRO A 110 -4.72 8.19 -2.96
C PRO A 110 -5.66 9.15 -3.70
N LEU A 111 -6.78 8.63 -4.16
CA LEU A 111 -7.89 9.43 -4.68
C LEU A 111 -8.86 9.69 -3.52
N ASN A 112 -9.33 10.93 -3.37
CA ASN A 112 -10.22 11.37 -2.28
C ASN A 112 -9.55 11.34 -0.89
N ARG A 113 -8.27 11.72 -0.80
CA ARG A 113 -7.46 11.65 0.43
C ARG A 113 -8.00 12.53 1.57
N ASP A 114 -8.46 13.74 1.27
CA ASP A 114 -8.87 14.73 2.30
C ASP A 114 -10.23 14.43 2.95
N GLY A 115 -10.51 13.22 2.93
CA GLY A 115 -11.65 12.66 3.58
C GLY A 115 -12.78 12.50 2.62
N TRP A 116 -13.41 11.53 2.86
CA TRP A 116 -14.77 11.28 2.63
C TRP A 116 -15.68 12.50 2.32
N LYS A 117 -15.20 13.69 2.28
CA LYS A 117 -15.98 14.93 2.11
C LYS A 117 -15.57 15.82 0.94
N LYS A 118 -14.39 15.59 0.32
CA LYS A 118 -13.96 16.33 -0.87
C LYS A 118 -13.07 15.46 -1.75
N PRO A 119 -13.50 15.09 -2.96
CA PRO A 119 -12.67 14.35 -3.89
C PRO A 119 -11.48 15.20 -4.35
N GLY A 120 -10.25 14.71 -4.11
CA GLY A 120 -9.04 15.19 -4.77
C GLY A 120 -8.94 14.69 -6.20
N ALA A 121 -9.89 13.87 -6.63
CA ALA A 121 -10.06 13.36 -7.98
C ALA A 121 -11.51 13.49 -8.40
N SER A 122 -11.73 13.64 -9.68
CA SER A 122 -13.04 13.52 -10.32
C SER A 122 -12.96 12.50 -11.43
N TRP A 123 -14.06 11.87 -11.75
CA TRP A 123 -14.13 10.91 -12.85
C TRP A 123 -15.40 11.13 -13.67
N THR A 124 -15.35 10.62 -14.87
CA THR A 124 -16.49 10.49 -15.79
C THR A 124 -16.60 9.02 -16.20
N GLU A 125 -17.48 8.71 -17.12
CA GLU A 125 -17.63 7.36 -17.65
C GLU A 125 -16.29 6.75 -18.10
N HIS A 126 -15.47 7.50 -18.82
CA HIS A 126 -14.23 7.01 -19.42
C HIS A 126 -12.96 7.78 -18.99
N SER A 127 -13.00 8.55 -17.93
CA SER A 127 -11.81 9.27 -17.49
C SER A 127 -11.70 9.46 -15.98
N ILE A 128 -10.46 9.45 -15.49
CA ILE A 128 -10.10 9.88 -14.13
C ILE A 128 -9.23 11.12 -14.23
N LYS A 129 -9.59 12.16 -13.50
CA LYS A 129 -8.84 13.40 -13.40
C LYS A 129 -8.27 13.56 -11.98
N VAL A 130 -6.95 13.69 -11.88
CA VAL A 130 -6.23 13.88 -10.62
C VAL A 130 -5.64 15.28 -10.61
N ASP A 131 -5.91 16.06 -9.55
CA ASP A 131 -5.29 17.36 -9.33
C ASP A 131 -4.09 17.18 -8.39
N ASP A 132 -2.93 16.87 -8.98
CA ASP A 132 -1.69 16.63 -8.25
C ASP A 132 -0.51 17.22 -9.02
N ARG A 133 0.11 18.26 -8.45
CA ARG A 133 1.24 18.94 -9.05
C ARG A 133 2.45 18.02 -9.24
N LEU A 134 2.73 17.17 -8.26
CA LEU A 134 3.90 16.30 -8.32
C LEU A 134 3.74 15.26 -9.42
N LEU A 135 2.54 14.71 -9.57
CA LEU A 135 2.22 13.81 -10.68
C LEU A 135 2.34 14.54 -12.02
N SER A 136 1.78 15.74 -12.12
CA SER A 136 1.86 16.56 -13.33
C SER A 136 3.32 16.86 -13.71
N ASP A 137 4.16 17.24 -12.75
CA ASP A 137 5.58 17.48 -12.95
C ASP A 137 6.32 16.20 -13.40
N LEU A 138 5.98 15.04 -12.82
CA LEU A 138 6.59 13.77 -13.18
C LEU A 138 6.25 13.35 -14.61
N VAL A 139 4.97 13.39 -14.97
CA VAL A 139 4.51 13.00 -16.31
C VAL A 139 5.00 13.98 -17.39
N SER A 140 5.06 15.29 -17.11
CA SER A 140 5.51 16.29 -18.07
C SER A 140 7.03 16.26 -18.33
N LYS A 141 7.83 15.82 -17.35
CA LYS A 141 9.30 15.81 -17.42
C LYS A 141 9.88 14.44 -17.74
N GLY A 142 9.08 13.40 -17.66
CA GLY A 142 9.50 12.01 -17.82
C GLY A 142 8.77 11.27 -18.93
N THR A 143 8.95 9.96 -18.94
CA THR A 143 8.14 9.07 -19.74
C THR A 143 6.73 8.99 -19.15
N PRO A 144 5.66 9.07 -19.94
CA PRO A 144 4.30 8.84 -19.43
C PRO A 144 4.17 7.43 -18.86
N PRO A 145 3.24 7.19 -17.91
CA PRO A 145 3.00 5.85 -17.42
C PRO A 145 2.52 4.93 -18.55
N ASP A 146 2.95 3.68 -18.49
CA ASP A 146 2.62 2.63 -19.47
C ASP A 146 1.33 1.88 -19.15
N SER A 147 0.93 1.91 -17.89
CA SER A 147 -0.30 1.24 -17.42
C SER A 147 -0.77 1.82 -16.09
N TYR A 148 -2.00 1.50 -15.74
CA TYR A 148 -2.55 1.86 -14.44
C TYR A 148 -3.31 0.70 -13.80
N VAL A 149 -3.43 0.76 -12.48
CA VAL A 149 -4.29 -0.10 -11.67
C VAL A 149 -5.15 0.77 -10.77
N LEU A 150 -6.45 0.60 -10.81
CA LEU A 150 -7.38 1.22 -9.88
C LEU A 150 -7.76 0.21 -8.80
N ARG A 151 -7.71 0.63 -7.54
CA ARG A 151 -8.06 -0.18 -6.38
C ARG A 151 -8.98 0.59 -5.45
N LYS A 152 -9.89 -0.09 -4.79
CA LYS A 152 -10.60 0.50 -3.66
C LYS A 152 -9.62 0.58 -2.47
N ALA A 153 -9.57 1.72 -1.77
CA ALA A 153 -8.79 1.81 -0.55
C ALA A 153 -9.39 0.88 0.53
N ARG A 154 -8.52 0.28 1.32
CA ARG A 154 -8.97 -0.47 2.51
C ARG A 154 -9.54 0.47 3.54
N THR A 155 -10.48 -0.02 4.30
CA THR A 155 -11.01 0.66 5.48
C THR A 155 -10.32 0.17 6.74
N LEU A 156 -10.56 0.85 7.86
CA LEU A 156 -10.08 0.39 9.16
C LEU A 156 -10.66 -1.00 9.50
N ASP A 157 -11.94 -1.24 9.16
CA ASP A 157 -12.61 -2.53 9.32
C ASP A 157 -11.96 -3.63 8.47
N ASP A 158 -11.56 -3.32 7.23
CA ASP A 158 -10.87 -4.27 6.35
C ASP A 158 -9.49 -4.69 6.90
N ILE A 159 -8.84 -3.84 7.67
CA ILE A 159 -7.49 -4.08 8.19
C ILE A 159 -7.53 -4.73 9.57
N LEU A 160 -8.32 -4.17 10.49
CA LEU A 160 -8.34 -4.58 11.89
C LEU A 160 -9.53 -5.51 12.22
N GLY A 161 -10.47 -5.65 11.29
CA GLY A 161 -11.73 -6.38 11.44
C GLY A 161 -12.82 -5.53 12.10
N GLU A 162 -14.06 -5.68 11.62
CA GLU A 162 -15.24 -5.07 12.25
C GLU A 162 -15.37 -5.49 13.71
N ASP A 163 -15.03 -6.75 14.02
CA ASP A 163 -15.06 -7.35 15.36
C ASP A 163 -13.70 -7.28 16.08
N ASN A 164 -12.78 -6.41 15.64
CA ASN A 164 -11.46 -6.29 16.25
C ASN A 164 -10.68 -7.63 16.23
N GLN A 165 -10.52 -8.23 15.05
CA GLN A 165 -9.94 -9.56 14.87
C GLN A 165 -8.52 -9.72 15.42
N PHE A 166 -7.76 -8.63 15.55
CA PHE A 166 -6.43 -8.66 16.15
C PHE A 166 -6.45 -8.74 17.69
N GLY A 167 -7.64 -8.66 18.32
CA GLY A 167 -7.74 -8.71 19.77
C GLY A 167 -7.08 -7.52 20.46
N LEU A 168 -7.15 -6.34 19.89
CA LEU A 168 -6.74 -5.12 20.56
C LEU A 168 -7.67 -4.88 21.77
N LYS A 169 -7.12 -4.31 22.84
CA LYS A 169 -7.92 -4.05 24.04
C LYS A 169 -9.07 -3.10 23.71
N SER A 170 -10.29 -3.57 23.92
CA SER A 170 -11.53 -2.80 23.80
C SER A 170 -11.86 -2.00 25.06
N GLY A 171 -12.82 -1.09 24.95
CA GLY A 171 -13.36 -0.35 26.08
C GLY A 171 -13.56 1.14 25.80
N SER A 172 -13.44 1.99 26.81
CA SER A 172 -13.52 3.45 26.64
C SER A 172 -12.29 4.01 25.95
N ALA A 173 -12.38 5.21 25.40
CA ALA A 173 -11.25 5.92 24.79
C ALA A 173 -10.01 6.05 25.69
N MET A 174 -10.19 5.99 27.01
CA MET A 174 -9.11 6.06 28.00
C MET A 174 -8.48 4.69 28.29
N SER A 175 -9.25 3.60 28.23
CA SER A 175 -8.83 2.26 28.64
C SER A 175 -8.47 1.34 27.46
N ALA A 176 -9.03 1.56 26.29
CA ALA A 176 -8.78 0.80 25.08
C ALA A 176 -7.41 1.09 24.46
N ASP A 177 -6.91 0.16 23.66
CA ASP A 177 -5.76 0.42 22.78
C ASP A 177 -6.11 1.54 21.80
N THR A 178 -5.11 2.29 21.36
CA THR A 178 -5.33 3.43 20.47
C THR A 178 -4.66 3.18 19.12
N VAL A 179 -5.44 3.30 18.05
CA VAL A 179 -4.96 3.22 16.67
C VAL A 179 -4.92 4.64 16.10
N ASN A 180 -3.77 5.07 15.63
CA ASN A 180 -3.65 6.36 14.98
C ASN A 180 -3.53 6.16 13.47
N ILE A 181 -4.38 6.88 12.74
CA ILE A 181 -4.48 6.89 11.29
C ILE A 181 -4.01 8.25 10.81
N PHE A 182 -3.16 8.28 9.79
CA PHE A 182 -2.71 9.52 9.18
C PHE A 182 -3.67 9.87 8.04
N ASN A 183 -4.67 10.66 8.31
CA ASN A 183 -5.66 11.07 7.31
C ASN A 183 -5.23 12.31 6.50
N SER A 184 -4.15 12.96 6.89
CA SER A 184 -3.44 13.98 6.12
C SER A 184 -1.99 14.09 6.60
N ALA A 185 -1.15 14.81 5.87
CA ALA A 185 0.26 15.01 6.25
C ALA A 185 0.45 15.63 7.65
N THR A 186 -0.55 16.36 8.14
CA THR A 186 -0.49 17.09 9.41
C THR A 186 -1.55 16.65 10.43
N THR A 187 -2.60 15.95 10.00
CA THR A 187 -3.72 15.58 10.86
C THR A 187 -3.71 14.09 11.16
N LYS A 188 -3.61 13.77 12.42
CA LYS A 188 -3.64 12.42 12.96
C LYS A 188 -4.99 12.17 13.62
N LEU A 189 -5.67 11.13 13.18
CA LEU A 189 -6.91 10.69 13.79
C LEU A 189 -6.64 9.51 14.72
N ALA A 190 -7.16 9.57 15.93
CA ALA A 190 -7.06 8.48 16.90
C ALA A 190 -8.37 7.69 16.96
N ALA A 191 -8.28 6.39 16.74
CA ALA A 191 -9.37 5.43 16.83
C ALA A 191 -9.19 4.50 18.04
N TYR A 192 -10.27 3.90 18.49
CA TYR A 192 -10.28 2.83 19.49
C TYR A 192 -11.49 1.93 19.26
N TYR A 193 -11.38 0.66 19.66
CA TYR A 193 -12.50 -0.27 19.60
C TYR A 193 -13.33 -0.18 20.88
N SER A 194 -14.60 0.19 20.74
CA SER A 194 -15.50 0.40 21.90
C SER A 194 -15.99 -0.90 22.54
N GLY A 195 -15.87 -2.01 21.84
CA GLY A 195 -16.41 -3.33 22.18
C GLY A 195 -17.38 -3.85 21.11
N ASN A 196 -17.88 -2.97 20.25
CA ASN A 196 -18.80 -3.30 19.16
C ASN A 196 -18.51 -2.57 17.85
N GLU A 197 -17.67 -1.52 17.86
CA GLU A 197 -17.34 -0.74 16.68
C GLU A 197 -16.08 0.10 16.90
N TRP A 198 -15.44 0.51 15.80
CA TRP A 198 -14.33 1.46 15.80
C TRP A 198 -14.85 2.89 15.94
N ARG A 199 -14.41 3.59 16.96
CA ARG A 199 -14.82 4.97 17.24
C ARG A 199 -13.67 5.94 17.17
N ARG A 200 -13.96 7.14 16.72
CA ARG A 200 -13.04 8.26 16.81
C ARG A 200 -12.89 8.68 18.27
N ARG A 201 -11.64 8.88 18.71
CA ARG A 201 -11.39 9.37 20.08
C ARG A 201 -11.92 10.79 20.24
N GLY A 202 -12.68 11.03 21.29
CA GLY A 202 -13.34 12.31 21.55
C GLY A 202 -14.66 12.51 20.79
N SER A 203 -15.19 11.46 20.15
CA SER A 203 -16.45 11.45 19.44
C SER A 203 -17.16 10.11 19.61
N THR A 204 -18.45 10.06 19.32
CA THR A 204 -19.25 8.83 19.19
C THR A 204 -19.32 8.34 17.74
N GLU A 205 -18.63 9.01 16.82
CA GLU A 205 -18.61 8.67 15.39
C GLU A 205 -17.99 7.30 15.17
N ASN A 206 -18.71 6.42 14.47
CA ASN A 206 -18.16 5.17 13.95
C ASN A 206 -17.26 5.50 12.73
N ILE A 207 -16.02 5.01 12.77
CA ILE A 207 -15.02 5.25 11.75
C ILE A 207 -14.44 3.95 11.18
N GLY A 208 -15.14 2.83 11.35
CA GLY A 208 -14.71 1.54 10.82
C GLY A 208 -14.51 1.56 9.31
N ASN A 209 -15.36 2.29 8.59
CA ASN A 209 -15.25 2.49 7.13
C ASN A 209 -14.28 3.59 6.70
N MET A 210 -13.49 4.14 7.62
CA MET A 210 -12.49 5.15 7.29
C MET A 210 -11.37 4.57 6.40
N PRO A 211 -11.05 5.20 5.26
CA PRO A 211 -10.02 4.71 4.37
C PRO A 211 -8.62 4.83 4.98
N VAL A 212 -7.82 3.79 4.77
CA VAL A 212 -6.42 3.71 5.17
C VAL A 212 -5.59 3.37 3.92
N PHE A 213 -4.57 4.17 3.67
CA PHE A 213 -3.75 4.04 2.48
C PHE A 213 -2.45 3.27 2.75
N SER A 214 -2.03 2.46 1.79
CA SER A 214 -0.87 1.55 1.93
C SER A 214 0.47 2.23 2.21
N HIS A 215 0.59 3.52 1.91
CA HIS A 215 1.80 4.30 2.21
C HIS A 215 1.79 4.93 3.61
N GLU A 216 0.68 4.85 4.32
CA GLU A 216 0.47 5.42 5.65
C GLU A 216 0.34 4.29 6.68
N PRO A 217 1.41 3.90 7.37
CA PRO A 217 1.32 2.86 8.37
C PRO A 217 0.47 3.31 9.55
N LEU A 218 -0.24 2.37 10.16
CA LEU A 218 -0.96 2.61 11.39
C LEU A 218 0.02 2.62 12.58
N THR A 219 -0.16 3.55 13.50
CA THR A 219 0.54 3.53 14.78
C THR A 219 -0.41 3.04 15.85
N ILE A 220 -0.08 1.94 16.54
CA ILE A 220 -0.94 1.29 17.53
C ILE A 220 -0.28 1.38 18.89
N THR A 221 -0.92 2.12 19.81
CA THR A 221 -0.47 2.23 21.21
C THR A 221 -1.24 1.23 22.05
N ARG A 222 -0.54 0.21 22.55
CA ARG A 222 -1.09 -0.87 23.35
C ARG A 222 -1.16 -0.50 24.82
N LYS A 223 -2.28 -0.83 25.44
CA LYS A 223 -2.51 -0.74 26.89
C LYS A 223 -2.73 -2.12 27.52
N ALA A 224 -2.91 -3.15 26.69
CA ALA A 224 -3.05 -4.53 27.13
C ALA A 224 -1.71 -5.08 27.66
N GLY A 225 -1.80 -6.08 28.52
CA GLY A 225 -0.65 -6.75 29.14
C GLY A 225 -0.07 -7.91 28.32
N SER A 226 -0.65 -8.25 27.16
CA SER A 226 -0.21 -9.34 26.27
C SER A 226 0.13 -8.82 24.90
N ASP A 227 1.09 -9.45 24.23
CA ASP A 227 1.43 -9.18 22.85
C ASP A 227 0.33 -9.67 21.90
N VAL A 228 0.26 -9.07 20.72
CA VAL A 228 -0.69 -9.44 19.65
C VAL A 228 0.06 -9.50 18.34
N THR A 229 -0.25 -10.51 17.54
CA THR A 229 0.25 -10.62 16.17
C THR A 229 -0.81 -10.11 15.19
N ALA A 230 -0.48 -9.06 14.47
CA ALA A 230 -1.29 -8.54 13.38
C ALA A 230 -0.80 -9.12 12.05
N VAL A 231 -1.74 -9.57 11.21
CA VAL A 231 -1.45 -10.10 9.87
C VAL A 231 -2.32 -9.40 8.84
N VAL A 232 -1.70 -8.77 7.86
CA VAL A 232 -2.39 -8.11 6.75
C VAL A 232 -2.03 -8.84 5.46
N ILE A 233 -3.05 -9.29 4.73
CA ILE A 233 -2.89 -10.07 3.49
C ILE A 233 -3.28 -9.20 2.29
N GLY A 234 -2.65 -9.39 1.14
CA GLY A 234 -3.03 -8.70 -0.10
C GLY A 234 -2.05 -8.96 -1.24
N GLU A 235 -2.26 -8.24 -2.32
CA GLU A 235 -1.39 -8.29 -3.48
C GLU A 235 -0.06 -7.59 -3.20
N VAL A 236 1.00 -8.13 -3.78
CA VAL A 236 2.37 -7.67 -3.61
C VAL A 236 2.87 -7.00 -4.86
N SER A 237 3.36 -5.78 -4.75
CA SER A 237 4.08 -5.14 -5.85
C SER A 237 5.55 -5.56 -5.82
N LEU A 238 6.02 -6.09 -6.95
CA LEU A 238 7.43 -6.43 -7.16
C LEU A 238 8.23 -5.30 -7.81
N LYS A 239 7.60 -4.19 -8.16
CA LYS A 239 8.25 -3.03 -8.79
C LYS A 239 8.82 -2.06 -7.75
N ASN A 240 9.78 -1.26 -8.16
CA ASN A 240 10.31 -0.18 -7.34
C ASN A 240 9.21 0.82 -6.98
N GLN A 241 9.18 1.25 -5.74
CA GLN A 241 8.14 2.16 -5.25
C GLN A 241 8.65 3.61 -5.28
N LYS A 242 7.91 4.48 -5.95
CA LYS A 242 8.08 5.93 -5.76
C LYS A 242 7.12 6.40 -4.68
N LEU A 243 7.66 6.85 -3.57
CA LEU A 243 6.89 7.37 -2.45
C LEU A 243 6.84 8.89 -2.52
N VAL A 244 5.66 9.45 -2.50
CA VAL A 244 5.47 10.88 -2.27
C VAL A 244 5.88 11.17 -0.83
N VAL A 245 6.80 12.10 -0.64
CA VAL A 245 7.18 12.59 0.67
C VAL A 245 6.37 13.84 0.96
N PRO A 246 5.33 13.75 1.78
CA PRO A 246 4.64 14.94 2.26
C PRO A 246 5.59 15.68 3.22
N THR A 247 5.31 16.91 3.50
CA THR A 247 6.13 17.78 4.38
C THR A 247 6.48 17.10 5.70
N PHE A 248 7.57 17.51 6.33
CA PHE A 248 8.16 17.13 7.62
C PHE A 248 7.50 16.04 8.48
N ASN A 249 8.28 15.08 8.96
CA ASN A 249 7.91 14.05 9.95
C ASN A 249 6.75 13.13 9.54
N SER A 250 6.59 12.86 8.25
CA SER A 250 5.61 11.89 7.80
C SER A 250 6.11 10.49 8.07
N LEU A 251 5.25 9.69 8.67
CA LEU A 251 5.47 8.25 8.80
C LEU A 251 5.10 7.60 7.46
N LEU A 252 6.02 6.87 6.88
CA LEU A 252 5.90 6.23 5.59
C LEU A 252 6.12 4.72 5.70
N HIS A 253 5.62 3.99 4.71
CA HIS A 253 5.92 2.59 4.52
C HIS A 253 6.53 2.36 3.14
N THR A 254 7.58 1.53 3.05
CA THR A 254 8.29 1.23 1.80
C THR A 254 7.42 0.54 0.75
N ARG A 255 6.31 -0.06 1.13
CA ARG A 255 5.44 -0.93 0.31
C ARG A 255 6.15 -2.15 -0.28
N LEU A 256 7.33 -2.46 0.18
CA LEU A 256 7.98 -3.70 -0.16
C LEU A 256 7.39 -4.83 0.71
N PRO A 257 7.10 -5.99 0.11
CA PRO A 257 6.29 -7.04 0.75
C PRO A 257 7.04 -7.89 1.76
N LEU A 258 8.36 -7.74 1.82
CA LEU A 258 9.20 -8.63 2.62
C LEU A 258 9.84 -7.85 3.76
N SER A 259 9.98 -8.52 4.90
CA SER A 259 10.89 -8.09 5.94
C SER A 259 12.30 -8.11 5.36
N GLN A 260 12.85 -6.93 5.14
CA GLN A 260 14.20 -6.72 4.60
C GLN A 260 15.03 -5.99 5.63
N THR A 261 16.33 -6.12 5.53
CA THR A 261 17.25 -5.27 6.29
C THR A 261 17.41 -3.93 5.58
N LEU A 262 17.86 -2.91 6.28
CA LEU A 262 18.19 -1.62 5.65
C LEU A 262 19.30 -1.76 4.59
N ALA A 263 20.19 -2.75 4.73
CA ALA A 263 21.22 -3.05 3.75
C ALA A 263 20.65 -3.59 2.44
N GLU A 264 19.50 -4.27 2.47
CA GLU A 264 18.85 -4.87 1.30
C GLU A 264 17.91 -3.92 0.57
N ILE A 265 17.60 -2.78 1.17
CA ILE A 265 16.77 -1.73 0.60
C ILE A 265 17.65 -0.62 0.06
N ALA A 266 17.43 -0.22 -1.17
CA ALA A 266 17.98 1.01 -1.71
C ALA A 266 16.96 2.14 -1.52
N LEU A 267 17.25 3.05 -0.60
CA LEU A 267 16.51 4.29 -0.42
C LEU A 267 17.30 5.41 -1.10
N GLN A 268 16.75 5.96 -2.18
CA GLN A 268 17.34 7.14 -2.83
C GLN A 268 16.94 8.39 -2.04
N LEU A 269 17.73 8.69 -1.05
CA LEU A 269 17.56 9.85 -0.17
C LEU A 269 18.57 10.94 -0.49
N PRO A 270 18.28 12.22 -0.19
CA PRO A 270 19.29 13.26 -0.16
C PRO A 270 20.42 12.93 0.83
N ASP A 271 21.61 13.45 0.57
CA ASP A 271 22.83 13.16 1.35
C ASP A 271 22.71 13.55 2.84
N ASP A 272 21.87 14.53 3.16
CA ASP A 272 21.61 15.04 4.52
C ASP A 272 20.34 14.50 5.16
N ALA A 273 19.69 13.51 4.52
CA ALA A 273 18.47 12.94 5.05
C ALA A 273 18.71 12.09 6.28
N VAL A 274 17.93 12.35 7.31
CA VAL A 274 17.86 11.53 8.51
C VAL A 274 16.52 10.78 8.49
N ILE A 275 16.58 9.49 8.68
CA ILE A 275 15.37 8.69 8.86
C ILE A 275 15.27 8.18 10.30
N ASN A 276 14.04 8.01 10.77
CA ASN A 276 13.78 7.29 12.00
C ASN A 276 13.14 5.95 11.65
N ILE A 277 13.60 4.88 12.25
CA ILE A 277 13.10 3.53 12.06
C ILE A 277 12.77 2.88 13.40
N PRO A 278 11.82 1.96 13.48
CA PRO A 278 11.69 1.06 14.61
C PRO A 278 12.89 0.10 14.62
N ALA A 279 13.73 0.16 15.66
CA ALA A 279 15.00 -0.58 15.66
C ALA A 279 15.24 -1.44 16.90
N ASP A 280 14.28 -1.55 17.79
CA ASP A 280 14.37 -2.41 18.95
C ASP A 280 13.11 -3.28 19.11
N ASP A 281 13.16 -4.21 20.05
CA ASP A 281 12.11 -5.15 20.41
C ASP A 281 10.82 -4.47 20.96
N LYS A 282 10.90 -3.17 21.26
CA LYS A 282 9.75 -2.34 21.69
C LYS A 282 9.27 -1.38 20.63
N ASN A 283 9.81 -1.48 19.41
CA ASN A 283 9.52 -0.57 18.30
C ASN A 283 9.82 0.91 18.60
N ALA A 284 10.78 1.20 19.48
CA ALA A 284 11.21 2.56 19.69
C ALA A 284 11.87 3.12 18.42
N MET A 285 11.49 4.34 18.05
CA MET A 285 12.06 5.01 16.88
C MET A 285 13.47 5.50 17.18
N VAL A 286 14.41 5.09 16.36
CA VAL A 286 15.80 5.55 16.44
C VAL A 286 16.21 6.28 15.18
N LYS A 287 16.98 7.35 15.34
CA LYS A 287 17.54 8.09 14.21
C LYS A 287 18.71 7.33 13.60
N VAL A 288 18.66 7.17 12.27
CA VAL A 288 19.74 6.54 11.51
C VAL A 288 20.13 7.41 10.33
N VAL A 289 21.40 7.35 9.98
CA VAL A 289 21.98 8.05 8.83
C VAL A 289 22.67 7.03 7.94
N ASN A 290 22.63 7.26 6.65
CA ASN A 290 23.38 6.48 5.69
C ASN A 290 24.82 7.06 5.61
N ASN A 291 25.81 6.23 5.87
CA ASN A 291 27.20 6.58 5.72
C ASN A 291 27.88 5.61 4.74
N ASN A 292 27.95 6.01 3.47
CA ASN A 292 28.57 5.21 2.40
C ASN A 292 27.99 3.79 2.28
N GLY A 293 26.66 3.67 2.36
CA GLY A 293 25.97 2.39 2.23
C GLY A 293 25.81 1.58 3.52
N SER A 294 26.36 2.06 4.64
CA SER A 294 26.14 1.50 5.98
C SER A 294 25.20 2.40 6.77
N TRP A 295 24.17 1.82 7.35
CA TRP A 295 23.21 2.53 8.17
C TRP A 295 23.63 2.52 9.63
N LYS A 296 23.84 3.70 10.20
CA LYS A 296 24.31 3.85 11.59
C LYS A 296 23.34 4.67 12.43
N ARG A 297 23.17 4.28 13.66
CA ARG A 297 22.43 5.09 14.65
C ARG A 297 23.18 6.40 14.89
N GLN A 298 22.44 7.50 14.90
CA GLN A 298 23.03 8.82 15.10
C GLN A 298 23.51 9.02 16.55
N ASP A 299 22.85 8.39 17.53
CA ASP A 299 23.13 8.56 18.96
C ASP A 299 24.44 7.88 19.44
N ASN A 300 24.81 6.74 18.84
CA ASN A 300 25.91 5.92 19.35
C ASN A 300 26.79 5.30 18.24
N GLY A 301 26.51 5.60 16.97
CA GLY A 301 27.28 5.10 15.84
C GLY A 301 27.13 3.59 15.55
N LYS A 302 26.26 2.87 16.29
CA LYS A 302 26.05 1.44 16.09
C LYS A 302 25.50 1.17 14.69
N ASP A 303 26.10 0.21 13.99
CA ASP A 303 25.61 -0.26 12.70
C ASP A 303 24.27 -1.01 12.88
N VAL A 304 23.30 -0.59 12.08
CA VAL A 304 21.95 -1.16 12.06
C VAL A 304 21.55 -1.63 10.65
N SER A 305 22.51 -1.75 9.75
CA SER A 305 22.28 -2.13 8.36
C SER A 305 21.59 -3.49 8.23
N ASN A 306 21.94 -4.44 9.08
CA ASN A 306 21.50 -5.84 9.03
C ASN A 306 20.37 -6.18 10.01
N ILE A 307 19.79 -5.19 10.69
CA ILE A 307 18.61 -5.47 11.52
C ILE A 307 17.36 -5.64 10.65
N PRO A 308 16.42 -6.50 11.07
CA PRO A 308 15.12 -6.59 10.39
C PRO A 308 14.43 -5.23 10.35
N PHE A 309 13.96 -4.85 9.18
CA PHE A 309 13.29 -3.58 8.93
C PHE A 309 11.85 -3.83 8.52
N SER A 310 10.91 -3.32 9.29
CA SER A 310 9.45 -3.49 9.06
C SER A 310 8.92 -2.70 7.85
N GLY A 311 9.77 -1.96 7.16
CA GLY A 311 9.38 -1.06 6.09
C GLY A 311 8.79 0.28 6.56
N VAL A 312 8.59 0.46 7.86
CA VAL A 312 8.05 1.71 8.44
C VAL A 312 9.18 2.64 8.82
N PHE A 313 9.12 3.88 8.37
CA PHE A 313 10.11 4.91 8.68
C PHE A 313 9.50 6.30 8.63
N SER A 314 10.11 7.25 9.30
CA SER A 314 9.84 8.67 9.06
C SER A 314 11.08 9.36 8.54
N ILE A 315 10.88 10.41 7.76
CA ILE A 315 11.98 11.17 7.15
C ILE A 315 11.99 12.58 7.72
N TYR A 316 13.19 13.07 7.97
CA TYR A 316 13.46 14.45 8.33
C TYR A 316 14.42 15.07 7.32
N TYR A 317 14.04 16.22 6.77
CA TYR A 317 14.89 17.08 5.93
C TYR A 317 14.84 18.51 6.40
N GLU A 318 15.83 19.28 6.02
CA GLU A 318 15.69 20.73 6.02
C GLU A 318 14.75 21.18 4.91
N SER A 319 13.87 22.12 5.22
CA SER A 319 12.71 22.51 4.39
C SER A 319 13.02 22.94 2.95
N SER A 320 14.23 23.41 2.69
CA SER A 320 14.67 23.88 1.37
C SER A 320 15.06 22.76 0.39
N LYS A 321 15.18 21.52 0.86
CA LYS A 321 15.68 20.37 0.07
C LYS A 321 14.73 19.19 0.01
N THR A 322 13.47 19.35 0.38
CA THR A 322 12.52 18.23 0.39
C THR A 322 12.33 17.70 -1.04
N PRO A 323 12.72 16.46 -1.33
CA PRO A 323 12.45 15.87 -2.63
C PRO A 323 10.94 15.64 -2.80
N SER A 324 10.48 15.76 -4.02
CA SER A 324 9.08 15.45 -4.35
C SER A 324 8.76 13.96 -4.21
N TYR A 325 9.74 13.12 -4.50
CA TYR A 325 9.64 11.67 -4.41
C TYR A 325 10.93 11.07 -3.87
N ILE A 326 10.79 9.93 -3.21
CA ILE A 326 11.90 9.01 -2.95
C ILE A 326 11.62 7.70 -3.67
N THR A 327 12.66 7.11 -4.25
CA THR A 327 12.55 5.77 -4.83
C THR A 327 13.02 4.75 -3.80
N VAL A 328 12.21 3.72 -3.64
CA VAL A 328 12.51 2.56 -2.78
C VAL A 328 12.55 1.33 -3.66
N SER A 329 13.67 0.63 -3.65
CA SER A 329 13.83 -0.62 -4.38
C SER A 329 14.44 -1.70 -3.48
N SER A 330 14.12 -2.96 -3.79
CA SER A 330 14.83 -4.10 -3.19
C SER A 330 16.06 -4.43 -4.05
N LYS A 331 17.20 -4.58 -3.43
CA LYS A 331 18.43 -5.01 -4.13
C LYS A 331 18.28 -6.39 -4.78
N HIS A 332 17.36 -7.21 -4.29
CA HIS A 332 17.08 -8.54 -4.87
C HIS A 332 16.26 -8.46 -6.18
N GLN A 333 15.65 -7.32 -6.49
CA GLN A 333 14.87 -7.12 -7.72
C GLN A 333 15.72 -6.65 -8.91
N THR A 334 16.92 -6.17 -8.68
CA THR A 334 17.80 -5.59 -9.72
C THR A 334 18.59 -6.64 -10.52
N ASN A 335 18.49 -7.93 -10.17
CA ASN A 335 19.28 -9.01 -10.79
C ASN A 335 18.45 -9.96 -11.68
N LYS A 336 17.33 -9.50 -12.27
CA LYS A 336 16.56 -10.27 -13.26
C LYS A 336 16.51 -9.57 -14.60
#